data_71669ebc7a91f0c2448142bcc4ff6540
#
_entry.id   71669ebc7a91f0c2448142bcc4ff6540
#
_cell.length_a   1.000
_cell.length_b   1.000
_cell.length_c   1.000
_cell.angle_alpha   90.00
_cell.angle_beta   90.00
_cell.angle_gamma   90.00
#
_symmetry.space_group_name_H-M   'P 1'
#
loop_
_entity.id
_entity.type
_entity.pdbx_description
1 polymer ?
#
loop_
_entity_poly.entity_id
_entity_poly.type
_entity_poly.pdbx_seq_one_letter_code
_entity_poly.pdbx_strand_id
1 'polypeptide(L)'
;RQMCIRDRPFSVFDNPNIAFRQVYEAALNKIRDQATKERLLYGNWDFVEANDMAIYNSFDGSRHLVTGLKEKAYDPTKPLITVWDFNVAPQMSVLSAQIDYENRKVYILEEILGKPEEKENNTPALARKVRLKLYRDKHIGGVDVTGDPSGLQRSTTNEDGINNYTIITDTFGRGILRPKVKLLRKQPPQATRCEFVNEVFGGYEGWEIQIDIKCRKLTQDLIYQLRNEDGTKSKQKTTDPKTGVKYERYGHLSDCLDYLLCYYLRDSWYKFKSGGDGNGYVVSTSVIQEGFSY
;
A
#
# COMPACT_ATOMS: atom_id res chain seq x y z
N ARG A 1 13.14 -31.27 -10.95
CA ARG A 1 14.22 -30.40 -10.42
C ARG A 1 13.71 -28.97 -10.45
N GLN A 2 13.18 -28.50 -9.33
CA GLN A 2 12.87 -27.08 -9.11
C GLN A 2 14.20 -26.35 -8.98
N MET A 3 14.54 -25.51 -9.99
CA MET A 3 15.61 -24.54 -9.83
C MET A 3 15.10 -23.43 -8.91
N CYS A 4 15.58 -23.42 -7.67
CA CYS A 4 15.48 -22.25 -6.80
C CYS A 4 16.41 -21.17 -7.35
N ILE A 5 15.88 -20.26 -8.15
CA ILE A 5 16.55 -19.00 -8.45
C ILE A 5 16.47 -18.20 -7.16
N ARG A 6 17.56 -18.14 -6.43
CA ARG A 6 17.71 -17.14 -5.36
C ARG A 6 17.82 -15.80 -6.07
N ASP A 7 16.79 -14.98 -5.94
CA ASP A 7 16.82 -13.57 -6.32
C ASP A 7 17.83 -12.84 -5.41
N ARG A 8 19.09 -12.92 -5.72
CA ARG A 8 20.08 -11.98 -5.21
C ARG A 8 20.14 -10.80 -6.17
N PRO A 9 20.05 -9.57 -5.68
CA PRO A 9 20.37 -8.41 -6.51
C PRO A 9 21.80 -8.62 -7.04
N PHE A 10 21.92 -8.68 -8.36
CA PHE A 10 23.20 -8.86 -9.04
C PHE A 10 23.65 -7.50 -9.57
N SER A 11 24.82 -7.06 -9.15
CA SER A 11 25.43 -5.82 -9.58
C SER A 11 26.63 -6.08 -10.49
N VAL A 12 27.14 -5.05 -11.14
CA VAL A 12 28.39 -5.13 -11.91
C VAL A 12 29.56 -5.60 -11.06
N PHE A 13 29.53 -5.26 -9.77
CA PHE A 13 30.60 -5.61 -8.83
C PHE A 13 30.67 -7.11 -8.49
N ASP A 14 29.60 -7.86 -8.75
CA ASP A 14 29.57 -9.32 -8.52
C ASP A 14 30.19 -10.12 -9.68
N ASN A 15 30.58 -9.47 -10.79
CA ASN A 15 31.24 -10.12 -11.89
C ASN A 15 32.69 -10.47 -11.52
N PRO A 16 33.12 -11.75 -11.61
CA PRO A 16 34.48 -12.17 -11.25
C PRO A 16 35.57 -11.61 -12.18
N ASN A 17 35.21 -11.20 -13.40
CA ASN A 17 36.17 -10.63 -14.35
C ASN A 17 36.43 -9.15 -14.05
N ILE A 18 37.56 -8.87 -13.42
CA ILE A 18 37.94 -7.52 -12.99
C ILE A 18 38.08 -6.54 -14.18
N ALA A 19 38.68 -6.98 -15.27
CA ALA A 19 38.89 -6.13 -16.46
C ALA A 19 37.53 -5.74 -17.08
N PHE A 20 36.57 -6.69 -17.15
CA PHE A 20 35.22 -6.44 -17.62
C PHE A 20 34.51 -5.45 -16.68
N ARG A 21 34.61 -5.64 -15.34
CA ARG A 21 34.01 -4.71 -14.36
C ARG A 21 34.46 -3.28 -14.58
N GLN A 22 35.76 -3.05 -14.70
CA GLN A 22 36.34 -1.71 -14.87
C GLN A 22 35.83 -1.01 -16.13
N VAL A 23 35.80 -1.71 -17.26
CA VAL A 23 35.30 -1.17 -18.52
C VAL A 23 33.80 -0.86 -18.45
N TYR A 24 33.04 -1.79 -17.88
CA TYR A 24 31.60 -1.67 -17.79
C TYR A 24 31.18 -0.60 -16.78
N GLU A 25 31.85 -0.52 -15.64
CA GLU A 25 31.67 0.54 -14.64
C GLU A 25 31.95 1.92 -15.22
N ALA A 26 33.06 2.07 -15.97
CA ALA A 26 33.38 3.32 -16.63
C ALA A 26 32.36 3.74 -17.68
N ALA A 27 31.75 2.77 -18.39
CA ALA A 27 30.68 3.02 -19.34
C ALA A 27 29.39 3.44 -18.63
N LEU A 28 28.97 2.73 -17.58
CA LEU A 28 27.76 3.00 -16.83
C LEU A 28 27.83 4.33 -16.05
N ASN A 29 29.03 4.72 -15.58
CA ASN A 29 29.22 6.00 -14.91
C ASN A 29 29.00 7.22 -15.83
N LYS A 30 29.01 7.05 -17.15
CA LYS A 30 28.67 8.09 -18.14
C LYS A 30 27.16 8.28 -18.30
N ILE A 31 26.34 7.37 -17.80
CA ILE A 31 24.90 7.49 -17.85
C ILE A 31 24.47 8.66 -16.95
N ARG A 32 23.70 9.60 -17.51
CA ARG A 32 23.21 10.78 -16.79
C ARG A 32 21.95 10.46 -15.97
N ASP A 33 21.12 9.52 -16.43
CA ASP A 33 19.93 9.09 -15.72
C ASP A 33 20.30 8.28 -14.50
N GLN A 34 20.05 8.85 -13.32
CA GLN A 34 20.43 8.25 -12.05
C GLN A 34 19.69 6.92 -11.79
N ALA A 35 18.41 6.83 -12.19
CA ALA A 35 17.64 5.60 -12.01
C ALA A 35 18.21 4.45 -12.85
N THR A 36 18.61 4.72 -14.10
CA THR A 36 19.29 3.74 -14.95
C THR A 36 20.63 3.35 -14.39
N LYS A 37 21.39 4.31 -13.87
CA LYS A 37 22.70 4.07 -13.24
C LYS A 37 22.58 3.17 -12.01
N GLU A 38 21.64 3.46 -11.10
CA GLU A 38 21.37 2.66 -9.91
C GLU A 38 20.99 1.23 -10.26
N ARG A 39 20.13 1.04 -11.26
CA ARG A 39 19.70 -0.28 -11.70
C ARG A 39 20.83 -1.10 -12.32
N LEU A 40 21.59 -0.51 -13.22
CA LEU A 40 22.60 -1.23 -14.00
C LEU A 40 23.93 -1.37 -13.26
N LEU A 41 24.34 -0.36 -12.47
CA LEU A 41 25.62 -0.37 -11.77
C LEU A 41 25.52 -1.07 -10.42
N TYR A 42 24.47 -0.78 -9.65
CA TYR A 42 24.32 -1.28 -8.28
C TYR A 42 23.30 -2.40 -8.14
N GLY A 43 22.62 -2.77 -9.24
CA GLY A 43 21.55 -3.77 -9.20
C GLY A 43 20.31 -3.31 -8.42
N ASN A 44 20.20 -2.00 -8.17
CA ASN A 44 19.09 -1.40 -7.43
C ASN A 44 17.90 -1.15 -8.36
N TRP A 45 17.17 -2.20 -8.68
CA TRP A 45 16.02 -2.13 -9.58
C TRP A 45 14.83 -1.37 -9.01
N ASP A 46 14.83 -1.19 -7.69
CA ASP A 46 13.77 -0.48 -6.97
C ASP A 46 14.09 1.01 -6.78
N PHE A 47 15.28 1.47 -7.25
CA PHE A 47 15.64 2.89 -7.20
C PHE A 47 14.73 3.72 -8.10
N VAL A 48 14.19 4.77 -7.52
CA VAL A 48 13.37 5.77 -8.21
C VAL A 48 13.86 7.15 -7.80
N GLU A 49 14.11 8.00 -8.78
CA GLU A 49 14.36 9.41 -8.51
C GLU A 49 13.15 10.03 -7.83
N ALA A 50 13.40 10.92 -6.87
CA ALA A 50 12.34 11.70 -6.24
C ALA A 50 11.52 12.40 -7.35
N ASN A 51 10.25 12.05 -7.43
CA ASN A 51 9.34 12.64 -8.40
C ASN A 51 8.49 13.67 -7.67
N ASP A 52 8.74 14.96 -7.90
CA ASP A 52 7.97 16.07 -7.32
C ASP A 52 6.47 15.98 -7.62
N MET A 53 6.11 15.22 -8.64
CA MET A 53 4.71 14.93 -9.00
C MET A 53 4.14 13.70 -8.30
N ALA A 54 4.94 12.95 -7.51
CA ALA A 54 4.46 11.82 -6.76
C ALA A 54 3.52 12.29 -5.65
N ILE A 55 2.37 11.60 -5.50
CA ILE A 55 1.42 11.97 -4.45
C ILE A 55 1.96 11.63 -3.05
N TYR A 56 2.78 10.58 -2.93
CA TYR A 56 3.43 10.16 -1.68
C TYR A 56 4.90 10.60 -1.65
N ASN A 57 5.12 11.91 -1.73
CA ASN A 57 6.45 12.51 -1.82
C ASN A 57 7.31 12.38 -0.55
N SER A 58 6.70 12.06 0.60
CA SER A 58 7.41 11.77 1.85
C SER A 58 7.82 10.29 1.99
N PHE A 59 7.42 9.43 1.04
CA PHE A 59 7.86 8.04 1.04
C PHE A 59 9.32 7.94 0.60
N ASP A 60 10.15 7.32 1.43
CA ASP A 60 11.55 7.03 1.16
C ASP A 60 11.80 5.53 1.35
N GLY A 61 12.13 4.84 0.26
CA GLY A 61 12.37 3.40 0.28
C GLY A 61 13.52 2.99 1.21
N SER A 62 14.55 3.83 1.35
CA SER A 62 15.71 3.55 2.22
C SER A 62 15.33 3.58 3.70
N ARG A 63 14.32 4.37 4.06
CA ARG A 63 13.82 4.56 5.43
C ARG A 63 12.67 3.61 5.76
N HIS A 64 11.74 3.41 4.82
CA HIS A 64 10.48 2.75 5.10
C HIS A 64 10.43 1.28 4.68
N LEU A 65 11.29 0.83 3.75
CA LEU A 65 11.33 -0.58 3.34
C LEU A 65 12.26 -1.39 4.24
N VAL A 66 11.73 -2.49 4.78
CA VAL A 66 12.47 -3.35 5.71
C VAL A 66 12.51 -4.78 5.16
N THR A 67 13.68 -5.35 5.06
CA THR A 67 13.87 -6.75 4.67
C THR A 67 13.49 -7.69 5.80
N GLY A 68 12.57 -8.62 5.53
CA GLY A 68 12.12 -9.60 6.50
C GLY A 68 11.36 -8.99 7.67
N LEU A 69 10.58 -7.94 7.41
CA LEU A 69 9.78 -7.27 8.44
C LEU A 69 8.76 -8.23 9.06
N LYS A 70 8.10 -9.04 8.23
CA LYS A 70 7.11 -10.00 8.74
C LYS A 70 7.73 -10.97 9.73
N GLU A 71 8.91 -11.50 9.43
CA GLU A 71 9.62 -12.43 10.30
C GLU A 71 10.09 -11.79 11.62
N LYS A 72 10.29 -10.48 11.65
CA LYS A 72 10.80 -9.73 12.81
C LYS A 72 9.70 -9.10 13.67
N ALA A 73 8.64 -8.63 13.07
CA ALA A 73 7.65 -7.78 13.75
C ALA A 73 6.26 -8.43 13.87
N TYR A 74 5.94 -9.48 13.09
CA TYR A 74 4.65 -10.13 13.17
C TYR A 74 4.52 -10.92 14.46
N ASP A 75 3.46 -10.60 15.23
CA ASP A 75 3.08 -11.32 16.44
C ASP A 75 1.73 -12.02 16.20
N PRO A 76 1.69 -13.36 16.11
CA PRO A 76 0.47 -14.12 15.86
C PRO A 76 -0.56 -14.02 16.98
N THR A 77 -0.18 -13.53 18.17
CA THR A 77 -1.06 -13.37 19.33
C THR A 77 -1.75 -12.01 19.38
N LYS A 78 -1.22 -11.01 18.67
CA LYS A 78 -1.79 -9.67 18.58
C LYS A 78 -2.80 -9.58 17.44
N PRO A 79 -3.81 -8.69 17.51
CA PRO A 79 -4.74 -8.48 16.39
C PRO A 79 -4.02 -8.19 15.07
N LEU A 80 -4.43 -8.85 13.99
CA LEU A 80 -3.99 -8.54 12.64
C LEU A 80 -5.06 -7.72 11.93
N ILE A 81 -4.66 -6.69 11.23
CA ILE A 81 -5.52 -5.85 10.41
C ILE A 81 -5.41 -6.33 8.98
N THR A 82 -6.54 -6.62 8.34
CA THR A 82 -6.63 -6.88 6.90
C THR A 82 -7.41 -5.75 6.24
N VAL A 83 -6.77 -5.07 5.28
CA VAL A 83 -7.32 -3.91 4.58
C VAL A 83 -7.62 -4.27 3.15
N TRP A 84 -8.88 -4.14 2.73
CA TRP A 84 -9.39 -4.68 1.48
C TRP A 84 -9.69 -3.57 0.46
N ASP A 85 -9.19 -3.75 -0.77
CA ASP A 85 -9.64 -3.06 -1.98
C ASP A 85 -10.40 -4.04 -2.87
N PHE A 86 -11.65 -3.69 -3.21
CA PHE A 86 -12.56 -4.55 -3.96
C PHE A 86 -12.51 -4.35 -5.47
N ASN A 87 -11.57 -3.57 -5.97
CA ASN A 87 -11.37 -3.40 -7.40
C ASN A 87 -10.91 -4.70 -8.06
N VAL A 88 -11.70 -5.21 -9.01
CA VAL A 88 -11.39 -6.46 -9.72
C VAL A 88 -10.44 -6.28 -10.90
N ALA A 89 -10.16 -5.06 -11.30
CA ALA A 89 -9.27 -4.74 -12.42
C ALA A 89 -8.11 -3.83 -11.95
N PRO A 90 -6.86 -4.26 -11.99
CA PRO A 90 -6.41 -5.55 -12.54
C PRO A 90 -6.68 -6.75 -11.63
N GLN A 91 -6.79 -6.53 -10.32
CA GLN A 91 -7.00 -7.58 -9.32
C GLN A 91 -7.39 -7.01 -7.97
N MET A 92 -8.19 -7.76 -7.22
CA MET A 92 -8.48 -7.43 -5.82
C MET A 92 -7.22 -7.50 -4.97
N SER A 93 -7.13 -6.64 -3.97
CA SER A 93 -5.93 -6.48 -3.17
C SER A 93 -6.25 -6.44 -1.67
N VAL A 94 -5.34 -6.99 -0.87
CA VAL A 94 -5.40 -6.94 0.59
C VAL A 94 -4.04 -6.58 1.13
N LEU A 95 -3.98 -5.62 2.06
CA LEU A 95 -2.81 -5.42 2.92
C LEU A 95 -3.03 -6.08 4.26
N SER A 96 -1.99 -6.69 4.83
CA SER A 96 -1.98 -7.12 6.22
C SER A 96 -1.04 -6.25 7.04
N ALA A 97 -1.49 -5.81 8.21
CA ALA A 97 -0.76 -4.89 9.05
C ALA A 97 -0.93 -5.20 10.55
N GLN A 98 0.04 -4.79 11.34
CA GLN A 98 -0.07 -4.68 12.79
C GLN A 98 0.40 -3.30 13.25
N ILE A 99 -0.13 -2.82 14.37
CA ILE A 99 0.21 -1.52 14.92
C ILE A 99 0.73 -1.69 16.35
N ASP A 100 1.88 -1.12 16.60
CA ASP A 100 2.47 -0.98 17.92
C ASP A 100 2.21 0.46 18.39
N TYR A 101 1.18 0.62 19.22
CA TYR A 101 0.79 1.92 19.75
C TYR A 101 1.78 2.46 20.78
N GLU A 102 2.49 1.60 21.49
CA GLU A 102 3.47 2.00 22.51
C GLU A 102 4.69 2.65 21.85
N ASN A 103 5.17 2.03 20.78
CA ASN A 103 6.34 2.50 20.03
C ASN A 103 5.95 3.38 18.83
N ARG A 104 4.66 3.63 18.61
CA ARG A 104 4.11 4.40 17.47
C ARG A 104 4.59 3.88 16.12
N LYS A 105 4.52 2.55 15.91
CA LYS A 105 4.95 1.91 14.68
C LYS A 105 3.79 1.23 13.96
N VAL A 106 3.73 1.43 12.65
CA VAL A 106 2.81 0.74 11.76
C VAL A 106 3.62 -0.23 10.92
N TYR A 107 3.34 -1.52 11.06
CA TYR A 107 4.01 -2.59 10.30
C TYR A 107 3.10 -3.06 9.17
N ILE A 108 3.47 -2.79 7.93
CA ILE A 108 2.83 -3.37 6.75
C ILE A 108 3.58 -4.66 6.41
N LEU A 109 2.95 -5.77 6.76
CA LEU A 109 3.61 -7.08 6.81
C LEU A 109 3.58 -7.82 5.47
N GLU A 110 2.49 -7.63 4.71
CA GLU A 110 2.28 -8.38 3.48
C GLU A 110 1.19 -7.79 2.61
N GLU A 111 1.36 -7.90 1.29
CA GLU A 111 0.31 -7.71 0.29
C GLU A 111 -0.18 -9.07 -0.23
N ILE A 112 -1.50 -9.23 -0.34
CA ILE A 112 -2.12 -10.45 -0.86
C ILE A 112 -3.01 -10.06 -2.02
N LEU A 113 -2.70 -10.59 -3.19
CA LEU A 113 -3.35 -10.23 -4.45
C LEU A 113 -4.23 -11.38 -4.93
N GLY A 114 -5.42 -11.05 -5.43
CA GLY A 114 -6.29 -11.98 -6.12
C GLY A 114 -5.78 -12.20 -7.54
N LYS A 115 -5.40 -13.41 -7.89
CA LYS A 115 -4.89 -13.76 -9.22
C LYS A 115 -6.05 -14.16 -10.14
N PRO A 116 -6.34 -13.38 -11.20
CA PRO A 116 -7.44 -13.70 -12.13
C PRO A 116 -7.28 -15.06 -12.78
N GLU A 117 -6.04 -15.43 -13.15
CA GLU A 117 -5.70 -16.72 -13.77
C GLU A 117 -5.94 -17.93 -12.86
N GLU A 118 -5.89 -17.72 -11.54
CA GLU A 118 -6.18 -18.74 -10.52
C GLU A 118 -7.65 -18.66 -10.02
N LYS A 119 -8.49 -17.83 -10.66
CA LYS A 119 -9.88 -17.54 -10.25
C LYS A 119 -10.02 -17.01 -8.82
N GLU A 120 -8.99 -16.36 -8.32
CA GLU A 120 -8.94 -15.78 -6.97
C GLU A 120 -9.40 -14.31 -6.92
N ASN A 121 -9.72 -13.71 -8.07
CA ASN A 121 -10.08 -12.30 -8.19
C ASN A 121 -11.56 -12.03 -7.90
N ASN A 122 -12.00 -12.52 -6.76
CA ASN A 122 -13.34 -12.27 -6.20
C ASN A 122 -13.28 -12.41 -4.67
N THR A 123 -14.21 -11.77 -3.98
CA THR A 123 -14.20 -11.70 -2.51
C THR A 123 -14.18 -13.07 -1.82
N PRO A 124 -15.04 -14.05 -2.19
CA PRO A 124 -15.00 -15.37 -1.54
C PRO A 124 -13.67 -16.11 -1.71
N ALA A 125 -13.09 -16.07 -2.90
CA ALA A 125 -11.85 -16.79 -3.18
C ALA A 125 -10.65 -16.13 -2.48
N LEU A 126 -10.56 -14.80 -2.56
CA LEU A 126 -9.49 -14.05 -1.89
C LEU A 126 -9.60 -14.17 -0.35
N ALA A 127 -10.81 -14.14 0.20
CA ALA A 127 -11.01 -14.37 1.64
C ALA A 127 -10.55 -15.76 2.07
N ARG A 128 -10.82 -16.82 1.30
CA ARG A 128 -10.30 -18.16 1.56
C ARG A 128 -8.76 -18.20 1.52
N LYS A 129 -8.16 -17.52 0.54
CA LYS A 129 -6.70 -17.42 0.43
C LYS A 129 -6.08 -16.74 1.66
N VAL A 130 -6.63 -15.62 2.09
CA VAL A 130 -6.18 -14.90 3.30
C VAL A 130 -6.34 -15.80 4.53
N ARG A 131 -7.51 -16.44 4.70
CA ARG A 131 -7.77 -17.36 5.81
C ARG A 131 -6.75 -18.50 5.88
N LEU A 132 -6.48 -19.16 4.75
CA LEU A 132 -5.49 -20.25 4.69
C LEU A 132 -4.09 -19.77 5.09
N LYS A 133 -3.75 -18.54 4.69
CA LYS A 133 -2.48 -17.93 5.06
C LYS A 133 -2.38 -17.68 6.55
N LEU A 134 -3.42 -17.13 7.16
CA LEU A 134 -3.50 -16.90 8.60
C LEU A 134 -3.35 -18.20 9.40
N TYR A 135 -3.95 -19.30 8.94
CA TYR A 135 -3.76 -20.61 9.57
C TYR A 135 -2.32 -21.13 9.46
N ARG A 136 -1.67 -20.94 8.30
CA ARG A 136 -0.25 -21.29 8.11
C ARG A 136 0.66 -20.48 9.03
N ASP A 137 0.34 -19.22 9.21
CA ASP A 137 1.06 -18.30 10.11
C ASP A 137 0.69 -18.53 11.59
N LYS A 138 -0.17 -19.51 11.89
CA LYS A 138 -0.65 -19.85 13.26
C LYS A 138 -1.24 -18.66 14.01
N HIS A 139 -1.94 -17.78 13.29
CA HIS A 139 -2.52 -16.55 13.84
C HIS A 139 -3.68 -16.87 14.79
N ILE A 140 -3.62 -16.32 16.01
CA ILE A 140 -4.63 -16.50 17.09
C ILE A 140 -5.12 -15.18 17.70
N GLY A 141 -4.52 -14.06 17.34
CA GLY A 141 -4.78 -12.73 17.92
C GLY A 141 -6.11 -12.09 17.53
N GLY A 142 -6.89 -12.74 16.63
CA GLY A 142 -8.08 -12.17 16.03
C GLY A 142 -7.76 -11.28 14.82
N VAL A 143 -8.76 -10.99 14.00
CA VAL A 143 -8.59 -10.26 12.75
C VAL A 143 -9.54 -9.08 12.67
N ASP A 144 -8.98 -7.89 12.50
CA ASP A 144 -9.74 -6.72 12.12
C ASP A 144 -9.84 -6.66 10.59
N VAL A 145 -11.05 -6.48 10.08
CA VAL A 145 -11.36 -6.38 8.65
C VAL A 145 -11.76 -4.95 8.33
N THR A 146 -10.99 -4.27 7.51
CA THR A 146 -11.24 -2.88 7.12
C THR A 146 -10.96 -2.67 5.63
N GLY A 147 -11.14 -1.48 5.11
CA GLY A 147 -10.86 -1.11 3.72
C GLY A 147 -11.86 -0.12 3.16
N ASP A 148 -12.12 -0.19 1.85
CA ASP A 148 -13.04 0.70 1.18
C ASP A 148 -14.47 0.53 1.71
N PRO A 149 -15.10 1.61 2.23
CA PRO A 149 -16.52 1.59 2.63
C PRO A 149 -17.49 1.16 1.54
N SER A 150 -17.12 1.29 0.26
CA SER A 150 -17.93 0.81 -0.86
C SER A 150 -18.22 -0.69 -0.81
N GLY A 151 -17.36 -1.47 -0.12
CA GLY A 151 -17.57 -2.90 0.12
C GLY A 151 -18.84 -3.25 0.93
N LEU A 152 -19.48 -2.25 1.58
CA LEU A 152 -20.79 -2.38 2.22
C LEU A 152 -21.96 -2.31 1.22
N GLN A 153 -21.70 -1.89 -0.03
CA GLN A 153 -22.77 -1.77 -1.03
C GLN A 153 -23.39 -3.14 -1.32
N ARG A 154 -24.71 -3.13 -1.41
CA ARG A 154 -25.47 -4.31 -1.80
C ARG A 154 -25.31 -4.55 -3.30
N SER A 155 -25.24 -5.80 -3.70
CA SER A 155 -25.29 -6.21 -5.10
C SER A 155 -26.67 -6.83 -5.38
N THR A 156 -27.24 -6.52 -6.54
CA THR A 156 -28.50 -7.15 -7.00
C THR A 156 -28.36 -8.66 -7.27
N THR A 157 -27.12 -9.14 -7.31
CA THR A 157 -26.81 -10.57 -7.52
C THR A 157 -26.66 -11.35 -6.20
N ASN A 158 -26.65 -10.66 -5.07
CA ASN A 158 -26.52 -11.28 -3.75
C ASN A 158 -27.87 -11.23 -3.02
N GLU A 159 -28.07 -12.18 -2.10
CA GLU A 159 -29.20 -12.15 -1.17
C GLU A 159 -29.14 -10.90 -0.27
N ASP A 160 -30.30 -10.50 0.25
CA ASP A 160 -30.41 -9.34 1.13
C ASP A 160 -29.47 -9.46 2.36
N GLY A 161 -28.72 -8.38 2.59
CA GLY A 161 -27.75 -8.28 3.70
C GLY A 161 -26.36 -8.82 3.38
N ILE A 162 -26.15 -9.48 2.23
CA ILE A 162 -24.83 -9.97 1.83
C ILE A 162 -24.07 -8.87 1.10
N ASN A 163 -22.91 -8.51 1.66
CA ASN A 163 -21.94 -7.59 1.09
C ASN A 163 -20.53 -8.17 1.21
N ASN A 164 -19.53 -7.47 0.67
CA ASN A 164 -18.16 -7.98 0.69
C ASN A 164 -17.65 -8.26 2.12
N TYR A 165 -17.96 -7.42 3.09
CA TYR A 165 -17.51 -7.60 4.47
C TYR A 165 -18.21 -8.77 5.17
N THR A 166 -19.49 -9.01 4.91
CA THR A 166 -20.17 -10.21 5.43
C THR A 166 -19.56 -11.49 4.86
N ILE A 167 -19.26 -11.51 3.55
CA ILE A 167 -18.59 -12.65 2.91
C ILE A 167 -17.23 -12.93 3.55
N ILE A 168 -16.44 -11.89 3.82
CA ILE A 168 -15.12 -12.04 4.46
C ILE A 168 -15.26 -12.60 5.87
N THR A 169 -16.14 -12.00 6.68
CA THR A 169 -16.31 -12.43 8.08
C THR A 169 -16.85 -13.86 8.19
N ASP A 170 -17.78 -14.23 7.33
CA ASP A 170 -18.32 -15.60 7.28
C ASP A 170 -17.24 -16.59 6.82
N THR A 171 -16.43 -16.21 5.82
CA THR A 171 -15.30 -17.01 5.37
C THR A 171 -14.28 -17.23 6.47
N PHE A 172 -13.94 -16.21 7.25
CA PHE A 172 -13.00 -16.32 8.37
C PHE A 172 -13.57 -17.14 9.53
N GLY A 173 -14.88 -17.06 9.73
CA GLY A 173 -15.62 -17.81 10.74
C GLY A 173 -15.44 -17.27 12.15
N ARG A 174 -16.28 -17.74 13.07
CA ARG A 174 -16.31 -17.26 14.47
C ARG A 174 -15.31 -17.94 15.40
N GLY A 175 -14.47 -18.83 14.88
CA GLY A 175 -13.47 -19.59 15.64
C GLY A 175 -12.27 -18.75 16.10
N ILE A 176 -11.06 -19.19 15.80
CA ILE A 176 -9.81 -18.58 16.26
C ILE A 176 -9.63 -17.15 15.72
N LEU A 177 -10.01 -16.91 14.46
CA LEU A 177 -9.77 -15.61 13.80
C LEU A 177 -10.68 -14.48 14.32
N ARG A 178 -11.88 -14.78 14.82
CA ARG A 178 -12.81 -13.81 15.44
C ARG A 178 -12.87 -12.48 14.69
N PRO A 179 -13.25 -12.48 13.42
CA PRO A 179 -13.18 -11.28 12.59
C PRO A 179 -14.09 -10.16 13.12
N LYS A 180 -13.58 -8.92 13.09
CA LYS A 180 -14.31 -7.72 13.46
C LYS A 180 -14.23 -6.71 12.33
N VAL A 181 -15.38 -6.29 11.79
CA VAL A 181 -15.42 -5.24 10.77
C VAL A 181 -15.21 -3.88 11.43
N LYS A 182 -14.21 -3.15 10.96
CA LYS A 182 -13.83 -1.82 11.44
C LYS A 182 -13.68 -0.87 10.26
N LEU A 183 -14.69 -0.02 10.04
CA LEU A 183 -14.75 0.85 8.87
C LEU A 183 -14.92 2.32 9.26
N LEU A 184 -14.37 3.18 8.43
CA LEU A 184 -14.70 4.59 8.46
C LEU A 184 -16.18 4.78 8.10
N ARG A 185 -16.89 5.69 8.81
CA ARG A 185 -18.29 5.97 8.50
C ARG A 185 -18.50 6.60 7.13
N LYS A 186 -17.53 7.39 6.69
CA LYS A 186 -17.48 8.03 5.37
C LYS A 186 -16.06 7.92 4.84
N GLN A 187 -15.95 7.82 3.53
CA GLN A 187 -14.67 7.90 2.84
C GLN A 187 -14.06 9.29 3.06
N PRO A 188 -12.83 9.39 3.59
CA PRO A 188 -12.17 10.69 3.73
C PRO A 188 -11.88 11.29 2.35
N PRO A 189 -11.88 12.64 2.21
CA PRO A 189 -11.48 13.29 0.97
C PRO A 189 -10.08 12.82 0.55
N GLN A 190 -9.92 12.50 -0.74
CA GLN A 190 -8.70 11.84 -1.22
C GLN A 190 -7.46 12.69 -1.03
N ALA A 191 -7.51 13.98 -1.38
CA ALA A 191 -6.38 14.89 -1.18
C ALA A 191 -5.95 14.93 0.29
N THR A 192 -6.88 15.14 1.22
CA THR A 192 -6.59 15.27 2.66
C THR A 192 -6.01 13.96 3.24
N ARG A 193 -6.53 12.79 2.82
CA ARG A 193 -5.98 11.52 3.33
C ARG A 193 -4.57 11.26 2.81
N CYS A 194 -4.28 11.62 1.55
CA CYS A 194 -2.94 11.47 0.99
C CYS A 194 -1.93 12.43 1.66
N GLU A 195 -2.35 13.65 1.97
CA GLU A 195 -1.55 14.60 2.75
C GLU A 195 -1.24 14.05 4.15
N PHE A 196 -2.25 13.52 4.84
CA PHE A 196 -2.04 12.89 6.15
C PHE A 196 -1.05 11.71 6.09
N VAL A 197 -1.15 10.88 5.06
CA VAL A 197 -0.21 9.76 4.87
C VAL A 197 1.22 10.27 4.65
N ASN A 198 1.41 11.35 3.91
CA ASN A 198 2.71 12.00 3.77
C ASN A 198 3.24 12.52 5.09
N GLU A 199 2.40 13.15 5.91
CA GLU A 199 2.79 13.60 7.25
C GLU A 199 3.24 12.41 8.14
N VAL A 200 2.51 11.29 8.09
CA VAL A 200 2.90 10.08 8.85
C VAL A 200 4.21 9.50 8.32
N PHE A 201 4.46 9.46 7.00
CA PHE A 201 5.77 9.12 6.44
C PHE A 201 6.85 10.09 6.90
N GLY A 202 6.53 11.37 7.06
CA GLY A 202 7.41 12.39 7.63
C GLY A 202 7.72 12.20 9.12
N GLY A 203 7.00 11.34 9.83
CA GLY A 203 7.15 11.11 11.28
C GLY A 203 6.16 11.91 12.13
N TYR A 204 5.01 12.29 11.59
CA TYR A 204 3.96 13.03 12.31
C TYR A 204 3.62 12.38 13.65
N GLU A 205 3.61 13.17 14.72
CA GLU A 205 3.42 12.73 16.10
C GLU A 205 4.33 11.56 16.54
N GLY A 206 5.49 11.40 15.88
CA GLY A 206 6.43 10.32 16.17
C GLY A 206 6.02 8.95 15.62
N TRP A 207 5.02 8.88 14.72
CA TRP A 207 4.67 7.66 14.03
C TRP A 207 5.73 7.27 12.99
N GLU A 208 6.00 5.99 12.90
CA GLU A 208 6.90 5.38 11.92
C GLU A 208 6.16 4.29 11.13
N ILE A 209 6.27 4.32 9.81
CA ILE A 209 5.73 3.27 8.93
C ILE A 209 6.89 2.40 8.46
N GLN A 210 6.76 1.09 8.65
CA GLN A 210 7.67 0.10 8.12
C GLN A 210 6.91 -0.85 7.20
N ILE A 211 7.45 -1.07 6.00
CA ILE A 211 6.82 -1.87 4.95
C ILE A 211 7.76 -3.02 4.60
N ASP A 212 7.27 -4.26 4.61
CA ASP A 212 8.09 -5.39 4.15
C ASP A 212 8.43 -5.22 2.67
N ILE A 213 9.71 -5.39 2.33
CA ILE A 213 10.21 -5.23 0.96
C ILE A 213 9.50 -6.14 -0.07
N LYS A 214 8.82 -7.18 0.40
CA LYS A 214 7.99 -8.06 -0.44
C LYS A 214 6.67 -7.40 -0.88
N CYS A 215 6.26 -6.29 -0.27
CA CYS A 215 5.09 -5.49 -0.67
C CYS A 215 5.39 -4.64 -1.91
N ARG A 216 5.71 -5.30 -3.02
CA ARG A 216 6.21 -4.67 -4.25
C ARG A 216 5.15 -3.82 -4.95
N LYS A 217 3.90 -4.24 -4.95
CA LYS A 217 2.80 -3.48 -5.58
C LYS A 217 2.46 -2.23 -4.79
N LEU A 218 2.42 -2.33 -3.46
CA LEU A 218 2.29 -1.14 -2.60
C LEU A 218 3.45 -0.16 -2.84
N THR A 219 4.69 -0.67 -2.87
CA THR A 219 5.86 0.16 -3.16
C THR A 219 5.74 0.84 -4.52
N GLN A 220 5.27 0.13 -5.56
CA GLN A 220 5.02 0.74 -6.87
C GLN A 220 3.93 1.82 -6.81
N ASP A 221 2.85 1.61 -6.07
CA ASP A 221 1.80 2.62 -5.87
C ASP A 221 2.38 3.88 -5.19
N LEU A 222 3.18 3.71 -4.14
CA LEU A 222 3.77 4.83 -3.40
C LEU A 222 4.75 5.65 -4.25
N ILE A 223 5.49 5.00 -5.14
CA ILE A 223 6.51 5.64 -5.98
C ILE A 223 5.90 6.28 -7.23
N TYR A 224 4.98 5.58 -7.90
CA TYR A 224 4.54 5.94 -9.25
C TYR A 224 3.16 6.61 -9.31
N GLN A 225 2.40 6.62 -8.22
CA GLN A 225 1.12 7.30 -8.18
C GLN A 225 1.33 8.81 -8.25
N LEU A 226 0.90 9.43 -9.35
CA LEU A 226 1.02 10.86 -9.55
C LEU A 226 -0.12 11.64 -8.86
N ARG A 227 0.16 12.91 -8.58
CA ARG A 227 -0.76 13.89 -8.03
C ARG A 227 -1.38 14.73 -9.13
N ASN A 228 -2.68 14.98 -9.05
CA ASN A 228 -3.37 16.00 -9.84
C ASN A 228 -3.21 17.39 -9.19
N GLU A 229 -3.54 18.44 -9.93
CA GLU A 229 -3.50 19.83 -9.44
C GLU A 229 -4.39 20.06 -8.21
N ASP A 230 -5.51 19.33 -8.11
CA ASP A 230 -6.42 19.38 -6.97
C ASP A 230 -5.97 18.55 -5.75
N GLY A 231 -4.76 18.00 -5.80
CA GLY A 231 -4.18 17.17 -4.74
C GLY A 231 -4.67 15.72 -4.72
N THR A 232 -5.55 15.31 -5.63
CA THR A 232 -6.03 13.93 -5.72
C THR A 232 -5.07 13.02 -6.49
N LYS A 233 -5.29 11.70 -6.40
CA LYS A 233 -4.52 10.72 -7.18
C LYS A 233 -4.86 10.81 -8.66
N SER A 234 -3.85 10.91 -9.49
CA SER A 234 -4.02 10.85 -10.95
C SER A 234 -4.40 9.43 -11.38
N LYS A 235 -5.48 9.31 -12.16
CA LYS A 235 -5.96 8.03 -12.67
C LYS A 235 -5.18 7.60 -13.92
N GLN A 236 -4.01 7.03 -13.70
CA GLN A 236 -3.17 6.51 -14.77
C GLN A 236 -3.74 5.20 -15.31
N LYS A 237 -4.52 5.29 -16.37
CA LYS A 237 -5.16 4.12 -17.00
C LYS A 237 -4.20 3.38 -17.93
N THR A 238 -4.24 2.05 -17.87
CA THR A 238 -3.59 1.14 -18.80
C THR A 238 -4.60 0.13 -19.32
N THR A 239 -4.24 -0.60 -20.37
CA THR A 239 -5.11 -1.64 -20.96
C THR A 239 -4.47 -3.00 -20.76
N ASP A 240 -5.22 -3.95 -20.24
CA ASP A 240 -4.78 -5.34 -20.17
C ASP A 240 -4.61 -5.90 -21.60
N PRO A 241 -3.41 -6.34 -21.98
CA PRO A 241 -3.16 -6.81 -23.35
C PRO A 241 -3.91 -8.11 -23.70
N LYS A 242 -4.39 -8.87 -22.71
CA LYS A 242 -5.10 -10.13 -22.92
C LYS A 242 -6.61 -9.93 -23.03
N THR A 243 -7.16 -9.07 -22.18
CA THR A 243 -8.62 -8.88 -22.07
C THR A 243 -9.13 -7.61 -22.72
N GLY A 244 -8.24 -6.66 -23.07
CA GLY A 244 -8.60 -5.33 -23.58
C GLY A 244 -9.25 -4.42 -22.52
N VAL A 245 -9.39 -4.86 -21.30
CA VAL A 245 -10.02 -4.08 -20.22
C VAL A 245 -9.09 -2.96 -19.76
N LYS A 246 -9.62 -1.74 -19.70
CA LYS A 246 -8.91 -0.59 -19.14
C LYS A 246 -9.04 -0.58 -17.62
N TYR A 247 -7.93 -0.39 -16.93
CA TYR A 247 -7.89 -0.31 -15.47
C TYR A 247 -6.92 0.76 -14.99
N GLU A 248 -7.04 1.16 -13.73
CA GLU A 248 -6.10 2.06 -13.06
C GLU A 248 -4.83 1.26 -12.70
N ARG A 249 -3.67 1.74 -13.16
CA ARG A 249 -2.39 1.03 -13.00
C ARG A 249 -1.89 1.01 -11.58
N TYR A 250 -2.11 2.12 -10.86
CA TYR A 250 -1.65 2.37 -9.50
C TYR A 250 -2.81 2.84 -8.63
N GLY A 251 -2.62 2.78 -7.31
CA GLY A 251 -3.54 3.38 -6.35
C GLY A 251 -4.27 2.38 -5.46
N HIS A 252 -4.39 1.12 -5.86
CA HIS A 252 -5.19 0.13 -5.14
C HIS A 252 -4.68 -0.18 -3.73
N LEU A 253 -3.39 -0.49 -3.60
CA LEU A 253 -2.80 -0.80 -2.29
C LEU A 253 -2.48 0.46 -1.50
N SER A 254 -2.19 1.57 -2.17
CA SER A 254 -2.06 2.85 -1.48
C SER A 254 -3.39 3.36 -0.93
N ASP A 255 -4.53 3.07 -1.56
CA ASP A 255 -5.84 3.34 -0.97
C ASP A 255 -6.08 2.49 0.29
N CYS A 256 -5.65 1.22 0.29
CA CYS A 256 -5.65 0.40 1.50
C CYS A 256 -4.82 1.04 2.63
N LEU A 257 -3.61 1.54 2.32
CA LEU A 257 -2.77 2.23 3.30
C LEU A 257 -3.44 3.50 3.83
N ASP A 258 -4.04 4.31 2.97
CA ASP A 258 -4.77 5.51 3.34
C ASP A 258 -5.90 5.19 4.35
N TYR A 259 -6.72 4.17 4.06
CA TYR A 259 -7.82 3.77 4.96
C TYR A 259 -7.30 3.23 6.28
N LEU A 260 -6.22 2.44 6.26
CA LEU A 260 -5.56 1.93 7.45
C LEU A 260 -5.18 3.08 8.39
N LEU A 261 -4.42 4.04 7.89
CA LEU A 261 -3.87 5.12 8.70
C LEU A 261 -4.99 6.06 9.20
N CYS A 262 -5.92 6.44 8.34
CA CYS A 262 -7.05 7.29 8.75
C CYS A 262 -7.94 6.66 9.83
N TYR A 263 -8.07 5.32 9.84
CA TYR A 263 -8.88 4.62 10.83
C TYR A 263 -8.11 4.37 12.13
N TYR A 264 -6.93 3.80 12.04
CA TYR A 264 -6.19 3.30 13.21
C TYR A 264 -5.34 4.38 13.89
N LEU A 265 -4.93 5.42 13.16
CA LEU A 265 -4.31 6.62 13.73
C LEU A 265 -5.34 7.75 13.89
N ARG A 266 -6.53 7.38 14.36
CA ARG A 266 -7.70 8.25 14.38
C ARG A 266 -7.49 9.58 15.11
N ASP A 267 -6.80 9.54 16.23
CA ASP A 267 -6.56 10.75 17.04
C ASP A 267 -5.61 11.70 16.30
N SER A 268 -4.54 11.16 15.71
CA SER A 268 -3.62 11.91 14.85
C SER A 268 -4.32 12.44 13.60
N TRP A 269 -5.20 11.63 12.99
CA TRP A 269 -6.01 12.03 11.84
C TRP A 269 -6.94 13.22 12.17
N TYR A 270 -7.60 13.20 13.32
CA TYR A 270 -8.48 14.31 13.72
C TYR A 270 -7.69 15.57 14.06
N LYS A 271 -6.55 15.46 14.73
CA LYS A 271 -5.66 16.58 14.99
C LYS A 271 -5.15 17.21 13.70
N PHE A 272 -4.69 16.38 12.76
CA PHE A 272 -4.25 16.84 11.45
C PHE A 272 -5.33 17.66 10.74
N LYS A 273 -6.58 17.17 10.69
CA LYS A 273 -7.70 17.90 10.07
C LYS A 273 -8.10 19.19 10.78
N SER A 274 -7.92 19.28 12.09
CA SER A 274 -8.25 20.48 12.86
C SER A 274 -7.16 21.55 12.83
N GLY A 275 -6.05 21.32 12.09
CA GLY A 275 -4.93 22.27 12.05
C GLY A 275 -4.11 22.33 13.36
N GLY A 276 -4.17 21.27 14.17
CA GLY A 276 -3.39 21.16 15.42
C GLY A 276 -1.91 21.00 15.16
N ASP A 277 -1.10 21.76 15.87
CA ASP A 277 0.34 22.01 15.78
C ASP A 277 1.23 20.86 15.29
N GLY A 278 1.28 20.69 13.98
CA GLY A 278 2.41 20.12 13.27
C GLY A 278 3.05 21.28 12.50
N ASN A 279 4.35 21.43 12.56
CA ASN A 279 5.16 22.49 11.95
C ASN A 279 4.57 22.95 10.61
N GLY A 280 4.00 24.16 10.59
CA GLY A 280 3.11 24.62 9.53
C GLY A 280 3.78 24.73 8.16
N TYR A 281 3.24 24.02 7.23
CA TYR A 281 3.11 24.50 5.87
C TYR A 281 1.62 24.80 5.63
N VAL A 282 1.26 26.06 5.81
CA VAL A 282 -0.03 26.61 5.40
C VAL A 282 -0.05 26.60 3.87
N VAL A 283 -0.71 25.63 3.29
CA VAL A 283 -1.15 25.75 1.90
C VAL A 283 -2.35 26.70 1.92
N SER A 284 -2.11 27.94 1.51
CA SER A 284 -3.15 28.94 1.34
C SER A 284 -4.13 28.46 0.26
N THR A 285 -5.26 27.91 0.67
CA THR A 285 -6.44 27.86 -0.18
C THR A 285 -6.97 29.28 -0.28
N SER A 286 -6.64 29.98 -1.38
CA SER A 286 -7.31 31.18 -1.80
C SER A 286 -8.76 30.81 -2.12
N VAL A 287 -9.65 31.05 -1.13
CA VAL A 287 -11.09 31.08 -1.36
C VAL A 287 -11.35 32.29 -2.24
N ILE A 288 -11.65 32.05 -3.51
CA ILE A 288 -12.26 33.06 -4.38
C ILE A 288 -13.69 33.22 -3.85
N GLN A 289 -13.91 34.29 -3.09
CA GLN A 289 -15.23 34.82 -2.84
C GLN A 289 -15.70 35.49 -4.13
N GLU A 290 -16.50 34.81 -4.92
CA GLU A 290 -17.35 35.50 -5.89
C GLU A 290 -18.52 36.11 -5.15
N GLY A 291 -18.44 37.44 -5.02
CA GLY A 291 -19.55 38.25 -4.57
C GLY A 291 -20.63 38.30 -5.65
N PHE A 292 -21.79 37.78 -5.35
CA PHE A 292 -23.02 38.17 -6.05
C PHE A 292 -23.56 39.41 -5.39
N SER A 293 -23.57 40.52 -6.13
CA SER A 293 -24.41 41.68 -5.85
C SER A 293 -25.35 41.86 -7.02
N TYR A 294 -26.66 41.86 -6.69
CA TYR A 294 -27.89 42.22 -7.41
C TYR A 294 -28.31 41.39 -8.61
#